data_40017188a6f8d91c0223ba9a17c3d4af
#
_entry.id   40017188a6f8d91c0223ba9a17c3d4af
#
_cell.length_a   1.000
_cell.length_b   1.000
_cell.length_c   1.000
_cell.angle_alpha   90.00
_cell.angle_beta   90.00
_cell.angle_gamma   90.00
#
_symmetry.space_group_name_H-M   'P 1'
#
loop_
_entity.id
_entity.type
_entity.pdbx_description
1 polymer ?
#
loop_
_entity_poly.entity_id
_entity_poly.type
_entity_poly.pdbx_seq_one_letter_code
_entity_poly.pdbx_strand_id
1 'polypeptide(L)'
;MNYEVAIKPYLKGAENITIAAIKMENNGRYSYEQVELHGDHTQDNEATLIQAVLDHIRTELDPTNAIVKAQAQLEQAEQKIAQNESEQNKLAALIKQTEENSKVNQKVIHVLVLNSVMSKNIEYGTTYKELVELIPLAEVGKTYLPHDLITIEDPEHVEVNGEGKRILVQLNKEFTYNGEPVSAFVTNGSLEQNGTGVAWKFEGKE
;
A
#
# COMPACT_ATOMS: atom_id res chain seq x y z
N MET A 1 -37.46 -32.46 -21.37
CA MET A 1 -37.98 -32.40 -20.00
C MET A 1 -37.80 -30.98 -19.55
N ASN A 2 -38.88 -30.25 -19.29
CA ASN A 2 -38.78 -28.86 -18.85
C ASN A 2 -39.04 -28.81 -17.34
N TYR A 3 -38.04 -28.38 -16.60
CA TYR A 3 -38.17 -28.03 -15.19
C TYR A 3 -38.55 -26.55 -15.08
N GLU A 4 -39.34 -26.23 -14.09
CA GLU A 4 -39.71 -24.85 -13.71
C GLU A 4 -39.41 -24.63 -12.23
N VAL A 5 -39.14 -23.42 -11.84
CA VAL A 5 -39.01 -23.07 -10.43
C VAL A 5 -40.36 -23.19 -9.73
N ALA A 6 -40.46 -24.02 -8.71
CA ALA A 6 -41.71 -24.29 -8.01
C ALA A 6 -42.05 -23.23 -6.96
N ILE A 7 -41.04 -22.69 -6.27
CA ILE A 7 -41.18 -21.61 -5.29
C ILE A 7 -40.06 -20.59 -5.47
N LYS A 8 -40.33 -19.32 -5.17
CA LYS A 8 -39.28 -18.30 -5.17
C LYS A 8 -38.20 -18.67 -4.16
N PRO A 9 -36.91 -18.71 -4.57
CA PRO A 9 -35.81 -19.06 -3.65
C PRO A 9 -35.73 -18.07 -2.50
N TYR A 10 -35.41 -18.56 -1.30
CA TYR A 10 -35.25 -17.73 -0.10
C TYR A 10 -34.13 -18.26 0.79
N LEU A 11 -33.47 -17.34 1.55
CA LEU A 11 -32.42 -17.70 2.50
C LEU A 11 -33.02 -18.33 3.76
N LYS A 12 -32.37 -19.39 4.25
CA LYS A 12 -32.70 -20.08 5.50
C LYS A 12 -31.98 -19.39 6.67
N GLY A 13 -32.68 -18.47 7.34
CA GLY A 13 -32.15 -17.80 8.56
C GLY A 13 -30.85 -17.06 8.34
N ALA A 14 -29.94 -17.16 9.33
CA ALA A 14 -28.59 -16.56 9.30
C ALA A 14 -27.54 -17.45 8.59
N GLU A 15 -27.94 -18.63 8.17
CA GLU A 15 -27.07 -19.56 7.43
C GLU A 15 -27.04 -19.11 5.97
N ASN A 16 -25.86 -19.11 5.36
CA ASN A 16 -25.72 -18.81 3.93
C ASN A 16 -26.18 -19.99 3.07
N ILE A 17 -27.46 -20.36 3.24
CA ILE A 17 -28.14 -21.48 2.57
C ILE A 17 -29.42 -20.96 1.93
N THR A 18 -29.58 -21.27 0.65
CA THR A 18 -30.79 -20.95 -0.10
C THR A 18 -31.68 -22.18 -0.22
N ILE A 19 -32.96 -22.05 0.14
CA ILE A 19 -33.98 -23.05 -0.15
C ILE A 19 -34.50 -22.80 -1.56
N ALA A 20 -34.36 -23.82 -2.42
CA ALA A 20 -34.84 -23.81 -3.80
C ALA A 20 -35.66 -25.05 -4.09
N ALA A 21 -36.70 -24.90 -4.89
CA ALA A 21 -37.50 -26.03 -5.33
C ALA A 21 -37.81 -25.92 -6.82
N ILE A 22 -37.72 -27.07 -7.49
CA ILE A 22 -38.13 -27.22 -8.90
C ILE A 22 -39.28 -28.22 -9.05
N LYS A 23 -40.06 -28.05 -10.07
CA LYS A 23 -41.11 -28.98 -10.45
C LYS A 23 -41.02 -29.35 -11.92
N MET A 24 -41.52 -30.51 -12.24
CA MET A 24 -41.67 -30.97 -13.62
C MET A 24 -43.01 -31.69 -13.77
N GLU A 25 -43.73 -31.33 -14.81
CA GLU A 25 -44.92 -32.06 -15.22
C GLU A 25 -44.71 -32.57 -16.65
N ASN A 26 -44.85 -33.87 -16.84
CA ASN A 26 -44.74 -34.48 -18.17
C ASN A 26 -45.63 -35.72 -18.25
N ASN A 27 -46.58 -35.73 -19.18
CA ASN A 27 -47.49 -36.86 -19.45
C ASN A 27 -48.20 -37.42 -18.21
N GLY A 28 -48.71 -36.52 -17.33
CA GLY A 28 -49.40 -36.90 -16.09
C GLY A 28 -48.48 -37.38 -14.97
N ARG A 29 -47.15 -37.31 -15.15
CA ARG A 29 -46.18 -37.52 -14.08
C ARG A 29 -45.77 -36.17 -13.53
N TYR A 30 -45.83 -36.05 -12.21
CA TYR A 30 -45.43 -34.85 -11.47
C TYR A 30 -44.19 -35.18 -10.63
N SER A 31 -43.15 -34.34 -10.70
CA SER A 31 -42.02 -34.38 -9.81
C SER A 31 -41.86 -33.03 -9.15
N TYR A 32 -41.57 -33.03 -7.87
CA TYR A 32 -41.27 -31.85 -7.06
C TYR A 32 -40.04 -32.17 -6.19
N GLU A 33 -39.01 -31.36 -6.33
CA GLU A 33 -37.75 -31.53 -5.60
C GLU A 33 -37.39 -30.20 -4.93
N GLN A 34 -37.16 -30.25 -3.60
CA GLN A 34 -36.72 -29.11 -2.81
C GLN A 34 -35.37 -29.45 -2.21
N VAL A 35 -34.43 -28.53 -2.35
CA VAL A 35 -33.05 -28.71 -1.90
C VAL A 35 -32.52 -27.49 -1.13
N GLU A 36 -31.50 -27.71 -0.32
CA GLU A 36 -30.72 -26.69 0.36
C GLU A 36 -29.43 -26.45 -0.44
N LEU A 37 -29.30 -25.26 -1.06
CA LEU A 37 -28.13 -24.87 -1.81
C LEU A 37 -27.23 -23.98 -0.95
N HIS A 38 -25.93 -24.27 -0.93
CA HIS A 38 -24.97 -23.41 -0.26
C HIS A 38 -24.75 -22.11 -1.06
N GLY A 39 -24.85 -20.97 -0.37
CA GLY A 39 -24.72 -19.65 -0.97
C GLY A 39 -26.06 -18.92 -1.13
N ASP A 40 -25.99 -17.66 -1.56
CA ASP A 40 -27.17 -16.85 -1.88
C ASP A 40 -27.51 -16.97 -3.36
N HIS A 41 -28.56 -17.76 -3.65
CA HIS A 41 -29.12 -17.98 -4.97
C HIS A 41 -30.45 -17.23 -5.18
N THR A 42 -30.80 -16.29 -4.30
CA THR A 42 -32.11 -15.59 -4.36
C THR A 42 -32.24 -14.65 -5.55
N GLN A 43 -31.13 -14.26 -6.17
CA GLN A 43 -31.06 -13.36 -7.33
C GLN A 43 -30.73 -14.10 -8.63
N ASP A 44 -30.51 -15.42 -8.58
CA ASP A 44 -30.21 -16.20 -9.76
C ASP A 44 -31.41 -16.23 -10.72
N ASN A 45 -31.11 -16.25 -12.02
CA ASN A 45 -32.13 -16.47 -13.02
C ASN A 45 -32.64 -17.92 -12.95
N GLU A 46 -33.86 -18.14 -13.48
CA GLU A 46 -34.53 -19.44 -13.42
C GLU A 46 -33.68 -20.59 -13.96
N ALA A 47 -33.01 -20.39 -15.09
CA ALA A 47 -32.17 -21.43 -15.70
C ALA A 47 -30.96 -21.81 -14.83
N THR A 48 -30.32 -20.82 -14.23
CA THR A 48 -29.19 -21.04 -13.31
C THR A 48 -29.64 -21.76 -12.04
N LEU A 49 -30.79 -21.38 -11.48
CA LEU A 49 -31.32 -21.99 -10.27
C LEU A 49 -31.73 -23.46 -10.53
N ILE A 50 -32.43 -23.73 -11.63
CA ILE A 50 -32.77 -25.10 -12.03
C ILE A 50 -31.51 -25.95 -12.18
N GLN A 51 -30.48 -25.43 -12.84
CA GLN A 51 -29.22 -26.14 -13.01
C GLN A 51 -28.54 -26.44 -11.67
N ALA A 52 -28.52 -25.47 -10.74
CA ALA A 52 -27.94 -25.64 -9.40
C ALA A 52 -28.67 -26.74 -8.60
N VAL A 53 -30.02 -26.77 -8.66
CA VAL A 53 -30.80 -27.82 -8.01
C VAL A 53 -30.54 -29.18 -8.64
N LEU A 54 -30.48 -29.28 -9.97
CA LEU A 54 -30.20 -30.54 -10.66
C LEU A 54 -28.77 -31.05 -10.38
N ASP A 55 -27.81 -30.16 -10.31
CA ASP A 55 -26.43 -30.53 -9.97
C ASP A 55 -26.32 -31.00 -8.51
N HIS A 56 -27.07 -30.40 -7.59
CA HIS A 56 -27.19 -30.86 -6.20
C HIS A 56 -27.77 -32.27 -6.11
N ILE A 57 -28.89 -32.52 -6.78
CA ILE A 57 -29.57 -33.84 -6.83
C ILE A 57 -28.59 -34.89 -7.46
N ARG A 58 -27.92 -34.55 -8.55
CA ARG A 58 -26.95 -35.45 -9.18
C ARG A 58 -25.77 -35.77 -8.23
N THR A 59 -25.36 -34.80 -7.45
CA THR A 59 -24.25 -34.96 -6.48
C THR A 59 -24.67 -35.90 -5.35
N GLU A 60 -25.91 -35.83 -4.88
CA GLU A 60 -26.44 -36.75 -3.88
C GLU A 60 -26.63 -38.17 -4.44
N LEU A 61 -27.04 -38.29 -5.70
CA LEU A 61 -27.27 -39.59 -6.37
C LEU A 61 -25.95 -40.25 -6.84
N ASP A 62 -24.92 -39.46 -7.16
CA ASP A 62 -23.62 -39.95 -7.60
C ASP A 62 -22.48 -39.17 -6.92
N PRO A 63 -22.10 -39.55 -5.70
CA PRO A 63 -21.02 -38.91 -4.96
C PRO A 63 -19.66 -38.92 -5.69
N THR A 64 -19.45 -39.84 -6.63
CA THR A 64 -18.20 -39.98 -7.37
C THR A 64 -17.94 -38.75 -8.25
N ASN A 65 -18.99 -38.25 -8.91
CA ASN A 65 -18.89 -37.01 -9.71
C ASN A 65 -18.63 -35.78 -8.88
N ALA A 66 -19.18 -35.70 -7.65
CA ALA A 66 -18.89 -34.62 -6.72
C ALA A 66 -17.41 -34.62 -6.27
N ILE A 67 -16.89 -35.79 -5.97
CA ILE A 67 -15.47 -35.96 -5.58
C ILE A 67 -14.54 -35.54 -6.72
N VAL A 68 -14.80 -35.97 -7.96
CA VAL A 68 -13.99 -35.58 -9.13
C VAL A 68 -14.02 -34.06 -9.35
N LYS A 69 -15.19 -33.42 -9.24
CA LYS A 69 -15.28 -31.95 -9.34
C LYS A 69 -14.51 -31.24 -8.22
N ALA A 70 -14.65 -31.72 -6.99
CA ALA A 70 -13.94 -31.17 -5.83
C ALA A 70 -12.41 -31.32 -5.98
N GLN A 71 -11.93 -32.45 -6.46
CA GLN A 71 -10.52 -32.67 -6.73
C GLN A 71 -9.99 -31.71 -7.80
N ALA A 72 -10.71 -31.52 -8.91
CA ALA A 72 -10.32 -30.59 -9.96
C ALA A 72 -10.28 -29.12 -9.45
N GLN A 73 -11.22 -28.74 -8.58
CA GLN A 73 -11.23 -27.41 -7.96
C GLN A 73 -10.07 -27.22 -6.98
N LEU A 74 -9.73 -28.27 -6.21
CA LEU A 74 -8.59 -28.26 -5.30
C LEU A 74 -7.29 -28.07 -6.08
N GLU A 75 -7.09 -28.83 -7.15
CA GLU A 75 -5.90 -28.72 -8.00
C GLU A 75 -5.77 -27.32 -8.63
N GLN A 76 -6.87 -26.73 -9.09
CA GLN A 76 -6.87 -25.33 -9.57
C GLN A 76 -6.54 -24.31 -8.46
N ALA A 77 -7.04 -24.55 -7.25
CA ALA A 77 -6.75 -23.69 -6.11
C ALA A 77 -5.25 -23.78 -5.72
N GLU A 78 -4.69 -24.99 -5.70
CA GLU A 78 -3.27 -25.20 -5.43
C GLU A 78 -2.37 -24.52 -6.49
N GLN A 79 -2.73 -24.61 -7.76
CA GLN A 79 -2.02 -23.91 -8.83
C GLN A 79 -2.05 -22.38 -8.65
N LYS A 80 -3.22 -21.81 -8.28
CA LYS A 80 -3.35 -20.39 -8.00
C LYS A 80 -2.54 -19.94 -6.77
N ILE A 81 -2.51 -20.78 -5.73
CA ILE A 81 -1.70 -20.52 -4.53
C ILE A 81 -0.22 -20.45 -4.92
N ALA A 82 0.27 -21.44 -5.68
CA ALA A 82 1.65 -21.47 -6.13
C ALA A 82 2.02 -20.27 -7.02
N GLN A 83 1.10 -19.82 -7.89
CA GLN A 83 1.27 -18.61 -8.68
C GLN A 83 1.35 -17.37 -7.80
N ASN A 84 0.42 -17.23 -6.85
CA ASN A 84 0.39 -16.10 -5.92
C ASN A 84 1.67 -16.02 -5.07
N GLU A 85 2.17 -17.16 -4.57
CA GLU A 85 3.44 -17.22 -3.83
C GLU A 85 4.62 -16.76 -4.70
N SER A 86 4.67 -17.20 -5.97
CA SER A 86 5.70 -16.75 -6.91
C SER A 86 5.63 -15.24 -7.17
N GLU A 87 4.43 -14.70 -7.33
CA GLU A 87 4.23 -13.25 -7.53
C GLU A 87 4.59 -12.44 -6.28
N GLN A 88 4.23 -12.93 -5.09
CA GLN A 88 4.62 -12.30 -3.82
C GLN A 88 6.14 -12.25 -3.64
N ASN A 89 6.84 -13.32 -3.98
CA ASN A 89 8.30 -13.36 -3.92
C ASN A 89 8.95 -12.37 -4.90
N LYS A 90 8.42 -12.25 -6.12
CA LYS A 90 8.88 -11.24 -7.10
C LYS A 90 8.62 -9.81 -6.60
N LEU A 91 7.46 -9.57 -6.01
CA LEU A 91 7.10 -8.28 -5.47
C LEU A 91 8.00 -7.89 -4.28
N ALA A 92 8.28 -8.83 -3.39
CA ALA A 92 9.20 -8.62 -2.27
C ALA A 92 10.62 -8.27 -2.74
N ALA A 93 11.12 -8.96 -3.78
CA ALA A 93 12.41 -8.63 -4.39
C ALA A 93 12.43 -7.22 -5.02
N LEU A 94 11.35 -6.85 -5.71
CA LEU A 94 11.21 -5.52 -6.31
C LEU A 94 11.13 -4.41 -5.27
N ILE A 95 10.42 -4.63 -4.18
CA ILE A 95 10.34 -3.70 -3.04
C ILE A 95 11.74 -3.46 -2.48
N LYS A 96 12.50 -4.53 -2.20
CA LYS A 96 13.87 -4.43 -1.70
C LYS A 96 14.77 -3.63 -2.64
N GLN A 97 14.70 -3.92 -3.95
CA GLN A 97 15.47 -3.16 -4.96
C GLN A 97 15.07 -1.68 -5.00
N THR A 98 13.79 -1.40 -4.88
CA THR A 98 13.27 -0.02 -4.86
C THR A 98 13.76 0.74 -3.61
N GLU A 99 13.78 0.08 -2.45
CA GLU A 99 14.32 0.65 -1.21
C GLU A 99 15.83 0.95 -1.32
N GLU A 100 16.60 0.03 -1.90
CA GLU A 100 18.04 0.23 -2.14
C GLU A 100 18.29 1.41 -3.10
N ASN A 101 17.55 1.48 -4.21
CA ASN A 101 17.63 2.59 -5.16
C ASN A 101 17.23 3.92 -4.51
N SER A 102 16.19 3.91 -3.68
CA SER A 102 15.75 5.10 -2.94
C SER A 102 16.85 5.62 -2.01
N LYS A 103 17.54 4.73 -1.28
CA LYS A 103 18.67 5.11 -0.42
C LYS A 103 19.83 5.71 -1.23
N VAL A 104 20.14 5.15 -2.41
CA VAL A 104 21.17 5.71 -3.29
C VAL A 104 20.76 7.09 -3.78
N ASN A 105 19.53 7.25 -4.24
CA ASN A 105 19.01 8.53 -4.72
C ASN A 105 19.03 9.60 -3.61
N GLN A 106 18.64 9.24 -2.38
CA GLN A 106 18.73 10.15 -1.23
C GLN A 106 20.16 10.61 -0.99
N LYS A 107 21.15 9.72 -1.03
CA LYS A 107 22.55 10.09 -0.89
C LYS A 107 23.02 11.05 -1.98
N VAL A 108 22.63 10.81 -3.23
CA VAL A 108 22.96 11.69 -4.35
C VAL A 108 22.32 13.07 -4.15
N ILE A 109 21.04 13.12 -3.75
CA ILE A 109 20.34 14.38 -3.45
C ILE A 109 21.07 15.13 -2.33
N HIS A 110 21.43 14.44 -1.23
CA HIS A 110 22.15 15.05 -0.11
C HIS A 110 23.47 15.70 -0.56
N VAL A 111 24.27 14.96 -1.36
CA VAL A 111 25.54 15.47 -1.87
C VAL A 111 25.34 16.68 -2.79
N LEU A 112 24.35 16.63 -3.68
CA LEU A 112 24.06 17.73 -4.61
C LEU A 112 23.56 18.97 -3.88
N VAL A 113 22.62 18.81 -2.94
CA VAL A 113 22.09 19.92 -2.14
C VAL A 113 23.20 20.56 -1.32
N LEU A 114 23.98 19.74 -0.59
CA LEU A 114 25.07 20.23 0.24
C LEU A 114 26.13 20.98 -0.60
N ASN A 115 26.56 20.39 -1.72
CA ASN A 115 27.55 21.01 -2.60
C ASN A 115 27.02 22.32 -3.20
N SER A 116 25.76 22.36 -3.58
CA SER A 116 25.12 23.58 -4.09
C SER A 116 25.10 24.68 -3.04
N VAL A 117 24.73 24.36 -1.79
CA VAL A 117 24.68 25.32 -0.69
C VAL A 117 26.08 25.79 -0.29
N MET A 118 27.05 24.88 -0.15
CA MET A 118 28.42 25.22 0.26
C MET A 118 29.17 26.03 -0.79
N SER A 119 28.93 25.80 -2.08
CA SER A 119 29.61 26.50 -3.17
C SER A 119 29.20 27.96 -3.32
N LYS A 120 28.18 28.41 -2.60
CA LYS A 120 27.58 29.74 -2.71
C LYS A 120 27.14 30.10 -4.15
N ASN A 121 26.96 29.11 -5.02
CA ASN A 121 26.55 29.28 -6.41
C ASN A 121 25.02 29.30 -6.58
N ILE A 122 24.28 29.34 -5.48
CA ILE A 122 22.82 29.38 -5.47
C ILE A 122 22.40 30.84 -5.57
N GLU A 123 21.57 31.14 -6.54
CA GLU A 123 20.91 32.42 -6.62
C GLU A 123 19.80 32.50 -5.56
N TYR A 124 19.63 33.73 -5.05
CA TYR A 124 18.63 34.07 -4.03
C TYR A 124 17.21 33.66 -4.46
N GLY A 125 16.43 33.20 -3.50
CA GLY A 125 14.99 32.98 -3.65
C GLY A 125 14.61 31.54 -3.94
N THR A 126 14.02 31.28 -5.08
CA THR A 126 13.36 30.01 -5.44
C THR A 126 14.30 28.82 -5.36
N THR A 127 15.55 28.96 -5.81
CA THR A 127 16.50 27.83 -5.89
C THR A 127 16.91 27.29 -4.53
N TYR A 128 17.18 28.17 -3.55
CA TYR A 128 17.50 27.70 -2.19
C TYR A 128 16.30 27.02 -1.54
N LYS A 129 15.12 27.62 -1.66
CA LYS A 129 13.87 27.03 -1.16
C LYS A 129 13.63 25.64 -1.75
N GLU A 130 13.71 25.51 -3.05
CA GLU A 130 13.53 24.23 -3.75
C GLU A 130 14.54 23.16 -3.32
N LEU A 131 15.80 23.56 -3.10
CA LEU A 131 16.84 22.64 -2.65
C LEU A 131 16.60 22.15 -1.22
N VAL A 132 16.26 23.03 -0.29
CA VAL A 132 16.02 22.64 1.11
C VAL A 132 14.75 21.82 1.27
N GLU A 133 13.76 21.99 0.40
CA GLU A 133 12.54 21.19 0.38
C GLU A 133 12.80 19.72 -0.03
N LEU A 134 13.91 19.43 -0.72
CA LEU A 134 14.32 18.05 -1.02
C LEU A 134 14.80 17.28 0.22
N ILE A 135 15.15 17.99 1.29
CA ILE A 135 15.63 17.39 2.53
C ILE A 135 14.47 17.37 3.54
N PRO A 136 14.22 16.23 4.19
CA PRO A 136 13.10 16.14 5.13
C PRO A 136 13.26 17.07 6.32
N LEU A 137 12.12 17.55 6.84
CA LEU A 137 12.06 18.30 8.08
C LEU A 137 12.47 17.39 9.24
N ALA A 138 13.21 17.95 10.21
CA ALA A 138 13.62 17.23 11.40
C ALA A 138 12.41 16.81 12.23
N GLU A 139 12.38 15.54 12.61
CA GLU A 139 11.31 14.94 13.41
C GLU A 139 11.74 14.90 14.88
N VAL A 140 10.91 15.45 15.77
CA VAL A 140 11.18 15.44 17.22
C VAL A 140 11.26 14.01 17.76
N GLY A 141 12.30 13.72 18.54
CA GLY A 141 12.58 12.39 19.09
C GLY A 141 13.34 11.46 18.16
N LYS A 142 13.62 11.85 16.91
CA LYS A 142 14.40 11.06 15.96
C LYS A 142 15.90 11.29 16.11
N THR A 143 16.64 10.19 16.10
CA THR A 143 18.12 10.22 16.10
C THR A 143 18.64 10.17 14.67
N TYR A 144 19.54 11.10 14.37
CA TYR A 144 20.23 11.25 13.09
C TYR A 144 21.71 10.93 13.25
N LEU A 145 22.33 10.44 12.20
CA LEU A 145 23.72 10.03 12.19
C LEU A 145 24.67 11.19 11.81
N PRO A 146 25.97 11.07 12.07
CA PRO A 146 26.95 12.02 11.55
C PRO A 146 26.85 12.15 10.03
N HIS A 147 26.94 13.37 9.54
CA HIS A 147 26.83 13.76 8.12
C HIS A 147 25.42 13.70 7.53
N ASP A 148 24.40 13.32 8.31
CA ASP A 148 23.01 13.45 7.85
C ASP A 148 22.65 14.92 7.61
N LEU A 149 21.79 15.13 6.62
CA LEU A 149 21.18 16.40 6.31
C LEU A 149 19.73 16.40 6.81
N ILE A 150 19.37 17.43 7.53
CA ILE A 150 18.02 17.70 8.00
C ILE A 150 17.66 19.14 7.67
N THR A 151 16.39 19.47 7.70
CA THR A 151 15.94 20.88 7.67
C THR A 151 15.21 21.21 8.97
N ILE A 152 15.40 22.44 9.42
CA ILE A 152 14.75 23.00 10.61
C ILE A 152 14.04 24.28 10.19
N GLU A 153 12.84 24.52 10.72
CA GLU A 153 12.14 25.78 10.50
C GLU A 153 12.74 26.88 11.36
N ASP A 154 13.03 28.03 10.76
CA ASP A 154 13.48 29.23 11.45
C ASP A 154 12.51 30.40 11.17
N PRO A 155 11.63 30.72 12.12
CA PRO A 155 10.67 31.82 11.97
C PRO A 155 11.28 33.18 11.65
N GLU A 156 12.53 33.41 12.03
CA GLU A 156 13.22 34.68 11.82
C GLU A 156 13.78 34.84 10.40
N HIS A 157 13.81 33.76 9.60
CA HIS A 157 14.37 33.74 8.24
C HIS A 157 13.30 33.83 7.13
N VAL A 158 12.28 34.63 7.32
CA VAL A 158 11.16 34.79 6.38
C VAL A 158 11.62 35.28 5.01
N GLU A 159 12.52 36.25 4.98
CA GLU A 159 12.94 36.92 3.75
C GLU A 159 13.88 36.06 2.90
N VAL A 160 14.67 35.21 3.53
CA VAL A 160 15.72 34.41 2.86
C VAL A 160 15.16 33.07 2.35
N ASN A 161 14.25 32.46 3.09
CA ASN A 161 13.78 31.09 2.79
C ASN A 161 12.34 31.02 2.26
N GLY A 162 11.68 32.15 2.07
CA GLY A 162 10.28 32.23 1.69
C GLY A 162 9.34 31.65 2.78
N GLU A 163 8.13 31.28 2.41
CA GLU A 163 7.10 30.84 3.35
C GLU A 163 7.44 29.58 4.14
N GLY A 164 8.29 28.69 3.63
CA GLY A 164 8.69 27.45 4.29
C GLY A 164 9.72 27.61 5.39
N LYS A 165 10.42 28.75 5.47
CA LYS A 165 11.41 29.10 6.50
C LYS A 165 12.39 28.01 6.89
N ARG A 166 12.68 27.07 5.99
CA ARG A 166 13.54 25.92 6.22
C ARG A 166 15.01 26.30 6.07
N ILE A 167 15.80 25.91 7.05
CA ILE A 167 17.26 26.01 7.03
C ILE A 167 17.86 24.60 6.94
N LEU A 168 18.79 24.40 6.01
CA LEU A 168 19.55 23.17 5.90
C LEU A 168 20.53 23.07 7.05
N VAL A 169 20.54 21.93 7.74
CA VAL A 169 21.48 21.62 8.80
C VAL A 169 22.23 20.33 8.44
N GLN A 170 23.55 20.39 8.44
CA GLN A 170 24.43 19.22 8.33
C GLN A 170 24.93 18.84 9.72
N LEU A 171 24.73 17.59 10.10
CA LEU A 171 25.15 17.10 11.41
C LEU A 171 26.61 16.65 11.41
N ASN A 172 27.34 16.98 12.49
CA ASN A 172 28.74 16.59 12.69
C ASN A 172 28.87 15.33 13.56
N LYS A 173 27.89 15.04 14.37
CA LYS A 173 27.82 13.89 15.28
C LYS A 173 26.42 13.32 15.35
N GLU A 174 26.30 12.14 15.96
CA GLU A 174 24.98 11.57 16.27
C GLU A 174 24.20 12.56 17.14
N PHE A 175 22.95 12.81 16.76
CA PHE A 175 22.11 13.83 17.36
C PHE A 175 20.66 13.43 17.38
N THR A 176 20.03 13.48 18.55
CA THR A 176 18.59 13.33 18.69
C THR A 176 17.94 14.70 18.71
N TYR A 177 17.10 14.99 17.72
CA TYR A 177 16.42 16.27 17.62
C TYR A 177 15.25 16.35 18.60
N ASN A 178 15.26 17.33 19.50
CA ASN A 178 14.20 17.55 20.49
C ASN A 178 13.46 18.88 20.27
N GLY A 179 13.56 19.45 19.08
CA GLY A 179 12.96 20.75 18.75
C GLY A 179 13.94 21.92 18.95
N GLU A 180 15.25 21.66 18.91
CA GLU A 180 16.25 22.70 19.01
C GLU A 180 16.12 23.72 17.88
N PRO A 181 16.21 25.02 18.18
CA PRO A 181 16.19 26.07 17.16
C PRO A 181 17.47 26.10 16.33
N VAL A 182 17.44 26.74 15.17
CA VAL A 182 18.59 26.88 14.29
C VAL A 182 19.81 27.51 14.99
N SER A 183 19.58 28.38 15.96
CA SER A 183 20.63 29.01 16.77
C SER A 183 21.46 28.04 17.63
N ALA A 184 21.00 26.80 17.80
CA ALA A 184 21.77 25.73 18.45
C ALA A 184 22.90 25.17 17.57
N PHE A 185 22.96 25.54 16.28
CA PHE A 185 23.95 25.10 15.30
C PHE A 185 24.86 26.26 14.88
N VAL A 186 26.08 25.92 14.49
CA VAL A 186 27.01 26.94 13.95
C VAL A 186 26.50 27.40 12.58
N THR A 187 26.40 28.69 12.39
CA THR A 187 25.91 29.26 11.12
C THR A 187 27.05 29.40 10.12
N ASN A 188 26.90 28.83 8.92
CA ASN A 188 27.83 28.91 7.78
C ASN A 188 29.32 28.64 8.14
N GLY A 189 29.55 27.83 9.17
CA GLY A 189 30.85 27.51 9.68
C GLY A 189 31.45 26.26 9.04
N SER A 190 32.63 25.89 9.51
CA SER A 190 33.27 24.61 9.15
C SER A 190 32.68 23.48 9.99
N LEU A 191 32.37 22.33 9.33
CA LEU A 191 31.88 21.13 10.02
C LEU A 191 32.89 20.59 11.06
N GLU A 192 34.16 20.87 10.90
CA GLU A 192 35.24 20.46 11.80
C GLU A 192 35.26 21.22 13.13
N GLN A 193 34.55 22.31 13.25
CA GLN A 193 34.41 23.01 14.51
C GLN A 193 33.48 22.20 15.43
N ASN A 194 33.83 22.09 16.71
CA ASN A 194 33.28 21.25 17.77
C ASN A 194 31.78 21.42 18.08
N GLY A 195 30.95 21.65 17.08
CA GLY A 195 29.53 21.80 17.21
C GLY A 195 28.72 20.51 16.96
N THR A 196 27.42 20.55 17.21
CA THR A 196 26.48 19.47 16.87
C THR A 196 26.29 19.37 15.37
N GLY A 197 26.38 20.50 14.66
CA GLY A 197 26.22 20.59 13.22
C GLY A 197 26.31 22.02 12.73
N VAL A 198 26.22 22.20 11.43
CA VAL A 198 26.27 23.49 10.75
C VAL A 198 24.93 23.80 10.12
N ALA A 199 24.36 24.94 10.44
CA ALA A 199 23.20 25.50 9.76
C ALA A 199 23.67 26.32 8.55
N TRP A 200 23.29 25.89 7.36
CA TRP A 200 23.64 26.57 6.11
C TRP A 200 22.57 27.61 5.77
N LYS A 201 22.77 28.81 6.27
CA LYS A 201 21.91 29.95 5.97
C LYS A 201 22.33 30.57 4.65
N PHE A 202 21.35 30.93 3.83
CA PHE A 202 21.64 31.73 2.65
C PHE A 202 22.00 33.17 3.08
N GLU A 203 23.16 33.61 2.68
CA GLU A 203 23.56 35.01 2.83
C GLU A 203 23.30 35.72 1.50
N GLY A 204 22.33 36.64 1.49
CA GLY A 204 22.11 37.49 0.33
C GLY A 204 23.40 38.20 -0.06
N LYS A 205 23.69 38.28 -1.35
CA LYS A 205 24.76 39.16 -1.82
C LYS A 205 24.34 40.59 -1.50
N GLU A 206 25.11 41.28 -0.67
CA GLU A 206 25.03 42.74 -0.53
C GLU A 206 25.25 43.44 -1.87
#